data_e6987036938fbeb09ef46bc3434538e4
#
_entry.id   e6987036938fbeb09ef46bc3434538e4
#
_cell.length_a   1.000
_cell.length_b   1.000
_cell.length_c   1.000
_cell.angle_alpha   90.00
_cell.angle_beta   90.00
_cell.angle_gamma   90.00
#
_symmetry.space_group_name_H-M   'P 1'
#
loop_
_entity.id
_entity.type
_entity.pdbx_description
1 polymer ?
#
loop_
_entity_poly.entity_id
_entity_poly.type
_entity_poly.pdbx_seq_one_letter_code
_entity_poly.pdbx_strand_id
1 'polypeptide(L)'
;ELSPVLYRTLRKDVAKYMNFKKRTCKTVDFALSQDEIELYQRVNDFLKRDLLYSIPTSNRGLIILVIRKLLASSSFALIETFEVLKKRLEKLYEGSKSASAQEGFDLFWSFVEDEIDESGFEEVDDEDTVIQKQFIQAELDEVNIIIDVAKRIKTNAKITALKSAIEIAFGYQREQDIPQKVVIFTESKRTQKYIAAELRKSGYEDDDILLFNGDFDDAMTKEIYRTWQVKNYGKANYGRSVEYKHAI
;
A
#
# COMPACT_ATOMS: atom_id res chain seq x y z
N GLU A 1 -21.85 20.81 22.76
CA GLU A 1 -22.88 19.87 22.27
C GLU A 1 -23.15 20.14 20.78
N LEU A 2 -23.03 19.10 19.93
CA LEU A 2 -23.28 19.20 18.47
C LEU A 2 -24.73 18.85 18.10
N SER A 3 -25.53 18.44 19.06
CA SER A 3 -26.89 17.95 18.89
C SER A 3 -27.83 18.90 18.10
N PRO A 4 -27.71 20.24 18.17
CA PRO A 4 -28.55 21.13 17.38
C PRO A 4 -28.22 21.19 15.88
N VAL A 5 -27.00 20.74 15.49
CA VAL A 5 -26.48 20.84 14.10
C VAL A 5 -26.13 19.51 13.47
N LEU A 6 -26.17 18.41 14.25
CA LEU A 6 -25.84 17.08 13.78
C LEU A 6 -27.02 16.14 13.95
N TYR A 7 -27.58 15.68 12.84
CA TYR A 7 -28.59 14.63 12.83
C TYR A 7 -27.93 13.29 12.44
N ARG A 8 -27.93 12.32 13.36
CA ARG A 8 -27.34 11.00 13.11
C ARG A 8 -28.39 9.91 13.20
N THR A 9 -28.65 9.25 12.08
CA THR A 9 -29.51 8.07 12.04
C THR A 9 -28.66 6.81 12.18
N LEU A 10 -28.90 6.02 13.20
CA LEU A 10 -28.20 4.74 13.39
C LEU A 10 -28.95 3.61 12.69
N ARG A 11 -28.24 2.60 12.23
CA ARG A 11 -28.85 1.42 11.60
C ARG A 11 -29.91 0.74 12.48
N LYS A 12 -29.69 0.72 13.80
CA LYS A 12 -30.67 0.18 14.77
C LYS A 12 -32.01 0.94 14.75
N ASP A 13 -31.98 2.26 14.45
CA ASP A 13 -33.16 3.11 14.49
C ASP A 13 -34.03 2.90 13.23
N VAL A 14 -33.41 2.49 12.12
CA VAL A 14 -34.09 2.19 10.85
C VAL A 14 -34.28 0.71 10.58
N ALA A 15 -33.88 -0.15 11.49
CA ALA A 15 -34.03 -1.61 11.36
C ALA A 15 -35.50 -2.07 11.18
N LYS A 16 -36.47 -1.26 11.62
CA LYS A 16 -37.89 -1.49 11.41
C LYS A 16 -38.33 -1.32 9.96
N TYR A 17 -37.58 -0.51 9.20
CA TYR A 17 -37.94 -0.12 7.82
C TYR A 17 -37.02 -0.75 6.78
N MET A 18 -35.82 -1.17 7.20
CA MET A 18 -34.80 -1.74 6.31
C MET A 18 -34.22 -3.03 6.86
N ASN A 19 -34.24 -4.07 6.06
CA ASN A 19 -33.65 -5.35 6.44
C ASN A 19 -32.15 -5.36 6.07
N PHE A 20 -31.29 -5.08 7.04
CA PHE A 20 -29.84 -5.08 6.85
C PHE A 20 -29.30 -6.51 6.84
N LYS A 21 -28.43 -6.80 5.88
CA LYS A 21 -27.69 -8.08 5.87
C LYS A 21 -26.83 -8.21 7.12
N LYS A 22 -26.85 -9.40 7.71
CA LYS A 22 -25.99 -9.71 8.87
C LYS A 22 -24.52 -9.63 8.46
N ARG A 23 -23.71 -8.94 9.27
CA ARG A 23 -22.26 -8.90 9.12
C ARG A 23 -21.63 -9.91 10.08
N THR A 24 -20.76 -10.72 9.54
CA THR A 24 -19.93 -11.62 10.35
C THR A 24 -18.48 -11.21 10.15
N CYS A 25 -17.81 -10.87 11.25
CA CYS A 25 -16.38 -10.56 11.21
C CYS A 25 -15.60 -11.84 11.49
N LYS A 26 -14.57 -12.10 10.70
CA LYS A 26 -13.64 -13.19 10.89
C LYS A 26 -12.22 -12.66 10.76
N THR A 27 -11.40 -12.88 11.77
CA THR A 27 -9.98 -12.56 11.74
C THR A 27 -9.20 -13.78 11.27
N VAL A 28 -8.27 -13.58 10.38
CA VAL A 28 -7.30 -14.60 9.96
C VAL A 28 -5.94 -14.15 10.47
N ASP A 29 -5.42 -14.87 11.46
CA ASP A 29 -4.12 -14.60 12.03
C ASP A 29 -3.01 -15.15 11.13
N PHE A 30 -1.85 -14.49 11.16
CA PHE A 30 -0.65 -14.93 10.45
C PHE A 30 0.58 -14.68 11.32
N ALA A 31 1.60 -15.50 11.13
CA ALA A 31 2.89 -15.32 11.76
C ALA A 31 3.89 -14.87 10.71
N LEU A 32 4.71 -13.87 11.06
CA LEU A 32 5.80 -13.40 10.21
C LEU A 32 6.88 -14.50 10.12
N SER A 33 7.49 -14.63 8.94
CA SER A 33 8.69 -15.44 8.75
C SER A 33 9.89 -14.82 9.46
N GLN A 34 10.95 -15.59 9.65
CA GLN A 34 12.18 -15.07 10.28
C GLN A 34 12.79 -13.91 9.48
N ASP A 35 12.77 -13.99 8.13
CA ASP A 35 13.26 -12.91 7.26
C ASP A 35 12.37 -11.65 7.37
N GLU A 36 11.05 -11.80 7.51
CA GLU A 36 10.16 -10.67 7.73
C GLU A 36 10.43 -10.02 9.09
N ILE A 37 10.66 -10.80 10.15
CA ILE A 37 11.01 -10.29 11.47
C ILE A 37 12.34 -9.53 11.40
N GLU A 38 13.37 -10.09 10.77
CA GLU A 38 14.67 -9.43 10.56
C GLU A 38 14.50 -8.11 9.81
N LEU A 39 13.70 -8.10 8.72
CA LEU A 39 13.42 -6.89 7.94
C LEU A 39 12.78 -5.80 8.80
N TYR A 40 11.74 -6.16 9.59
CA TYR A 40 11.08 -5.23 10.51
C TYR A 40 12.04 -4.62 11.52
N GLN A 41 12.91 -5.42 12.11
CA GLN A 41 13.87 -4.96 13.10
C GLN A 41 14.87 -3.98 12.46
N ARG A 42 15.49 -4.37 11.33
CA ARG A 42 16.47 -3.54 10.64
C ARG A 42 15.91 -2.20 10.18
N VAL A 43 14.75 -2.21 9.55
CA VAL A 43 14.08 -0.98 9.09
C VAL A 43 13.73 -0.09 10.27
N ASN A 44 13.19 -0.63 11.37
CA ASN A 44 12.90 0.18 12.54
C ASN A 44 14.15 0.76 13.19
N ASP A 45 15.24 0.01 13.26
CA ASP A 45 16.49 0.51 13.84
C ASP A 45 17.16 1.56 12.94
N PHE A 46 17.08 1.37 11.61
CA PHE A 46 17.49 2.38 10.64
C PHE A 46 16.72 3.69 10.82
N LEU A 47 15.39 3.65 10.91
CA LEU A 47 14.54 4.84 11.03
C LEU A 47 14.62 5.55 12.37
N LYS A 48 15.17 4.91 13.42
CA LYS A 48 15.39 5.52 14.74
C LYS A 48 16.64 6.39 14.82
N ARG A 49 17.55 6.30 13.86
CA ARG A 49 18.80 7.10 13.86
C ARG A 49 18.47 8.58 13.86
N ASP A 50 19.21 9.38 14.62
CA ASP A 50 18.97 10.83 14.70
C ASP A 50 19.28 11.54 13.39
N LEU A 51 20.29 11.08 12.65
CA LEU A 51 20.67 11.60 11.34
C LEU A 51 20.64 10.50 10.30
N LEU A 52 19.96 10.78 9.18
CA LEU A 52 19.93 9.97 7.98
C LEU A 52 20.17 10.88 6.76
N TYR A 53 21.22 10.62 6.01
CA TYR A 53 21.54 11.38 4.80
C TYR A 53 20.60 11.05 3.63
N SER A 54 20.02 9.84 3.64
CA SER A 54 19.04 9.42 2.64
C SER A 54 17.67 10.08 2.79
N ILE A 55 17.35 10.61 3.98
CA ILE A 55 16.05 11.20 4.28
C ILE A 55 16.24 12.69 4.59
N PRO A 56 15.60 13.59 3.81
CA PRO A 56 15.63 15.03 4.10
C PRO A 56 15.09 15.36 5.48
N THR A 57 15.72 16.33 6.16
CA THR A 57 15.33 16.74 7.51
C THR A 57 13.95 17.41 7.52
N SER A 58 13.64 18.18 6.49
CA SER A 58 12.40 18.96 6.37
C SER A 58 11.12 18.13 6.44
N ASN A 59 11.11 16.95 5.83
CA ASN A 59 9.94 16.08 5.76
C ASN A 59 10.15 14.71 6.43
N ARG A 60 11.18 14.61 7.28
CA ARG A 60 11.60 13.35 7.88
C ARG A 60 10.47 12.57 8.56
N GLY A 61 9.63 13.24 9.33
CA GLY A 61 8.54 12.59 10.06
C GLY A 61 7.54 11.89 9.14
N LEU A 62 7.19 12.56 8.05
CA LEU A 62 6.26 12.04 7.04
C LEU A 62 6.87 10.86 6.29
N ILE A 63 8.12 10.99 5.86
CA ILE A 63 8.86 9.94 5.16
C ILE A 63 8.96 8.68 6.02
N ILE A 64 9.30 8.82 7.30
CA ILE A 64 9.33 7.71 8.26
C ILE A 64 7.95 7.05 8.39
N LEU A 65 6.88 7.85 8.44
CA LEU A 65 5.51 7.33 8.51
C LEU A 65 5.18 6.50 7.27
N VAL A 66 5.50 6.99 6.07
CA VAL A 66 5.29 6.28 4.81
C VAL A 66 6.08 4.98 4.75
N ILE A 67 7.37 5.02 5.10
CA ILE A 67 8.20 3.80 5.11
C ILE A 67 7.62 2.76 6.08
N ARG A 68 7.16 3.17 7.27
CA ARG A 68 6.50 2.26 8.22
C ARG A 68 5.18 1.70 7.68
N LYS A 69 4.40 2.51 6.98
CA LYS A 69 3.16 2.08 6.32
C LYS A 69 3.45 1.03 5.24
N LEU A 70 4.46 1.28 4.40
CA LEU A 70 4.91 0.33 3.38
C LEU A 70 5.44 -0.96 3.99
N LEU A 71 6.29 -0.87 5.02
CA LEU A 71 6.79 -2.03 5.76
C LEU A 71 5.65 -2.89 6.32
N ALA A 72 4.64 -2.24 6.89
CA ALA A 72 3.46 -2.93 7.41
C ALA A 72 2.59 -3.53 6.30
N SER A 73 2.66 -3.01 5.08
CA SER A 73 1.84 -3.43 3.95
C SER A 73 2.47 -4.57 3.16
N SER A 74 3.69 -4.38 2.67
CA SER A 74 4.39 -5.35 1.83
C SER A 74 5.90 -5.12 1.81
N SER A 75 6.68 -6.19 1.95
CA SER A 75 8.14 -6.15 1.77
C SER A 75 8.54 -5.74 0.35
N PHE A 76 7.72 -6.02 -0.66
CA PHE A 76 8.00 -5.65 -2.06
C PHE A 76 7.88 -4.14 -2.29
N ALA A 77 6.87 -3.49 -1.72
CA ALA A 77 6.74 -2.04 -1.81
C ALA A 77 7.92 -1.32 -1.14
N LEU A 78 8.47 -1.93 -0.09
CA LEU A 78 9.63 -1.40 0.64
C LEU A 78 10.91 -1.42 -0.20
N ILE A 79 11.15 -2.47 -1.01
CA ILE A 79 12.34 -2.59 -1.85
C ILE A 79 12.51 -1.36 -2.75
N GLU A 80 11.46 -0.98 -3.47
CA GLU A 80 11.50 0.18 -4.37
C GLU A 80 11.86 1.46 -3.61
N THR A 81 11.32 1.65 -2.42
CA THR A 81 11.62 2.80 -1.56
C THR A 81 13.10 2.84 -1.18
N PHE A 82 13.65 1.72 -0.72
CA PHE A 82 15.05 1.65 -0.32
C PHE A 82 16.00 1.74 -1.51
N GLU A 83 15.62 1.30 -2.71
CA GLU A 83 16.40 1.55 -3.94
C GLU A 83 16.46 3.05 -4.29
N VAL A 84 15.42 3.82 -4.01
CA VAL A 84 15.44 5.29 -4.18
C VAL A 84 16.37 5.93 -3.13
N LEU A 85 16.27 5.54 -1.85
CA LEU A 85 17.17 6.03 -0.81
C LEU A 85 18.64 5.71 -1.14
N LYS A 86 18.92 4.50 -1.63
CA LYS A 86 20.23 4.08 -2.11
C LYS A 86 20.78 5.01 -3.19
N LYS A 87 20.01 5.27 -4.24
CA LYS A 87 20.41 6.18 -5.33
C LYS A 87 20.76 7.58 -4.83
N ARG A 88 19.99 8.09 -3.86
CA ARG A 88 20.30 9.38 -3.23
C ARG A 88 21.65 9.34 -2.50
N LEU A 89 21.89 8.29 -1.70
CA LEU A 89 23.16 8.13 -0.98
C LEU A 89 24.36 7.99 -1.92
N GLU A 90 24.23 7.25 -3.02
CA GLU A 90 25.27 7.11 -4.05
C GLU A 90 25.65 8.47 -4.66
N LYS A 91 24.66 9.27 -5.03
CA LYS A 91 24.86 10.63 -5.55
C LYS A 91 25.55 11.55 -4.53
N LEU A 92 25.12 11.50 -3.27
CA LEU A 92 25.76 12.26 -2.18
C LEU A 92 27.22 11.84 -1.95
N TYR A 93 27.51 10.55 -2.02
CA TYR A 93 28.85 10.00 -1.87
C TYR A 93 29.79 10.45 -2.99
N GLU A 94 29.33 10.51 -4.22
CA GLU A 94 30.06 10.99 -5.41
C GLU A 94 30.37 12.49 -5.35
N GLY A 95 29.78 13.22 -4.41
CA GLY A 95 30.06 14.64 -4.20
C GLY A 95 29.32 15.57 -5.17
N SER A 96 28.24 15.12 -5.77
CA SER A 96 27.34 15.94 -6.59
C SER A 96 26.62 16.96 -5.71
N LYS A 97 27.05 18.22 -5.75
CA LYS A 97 26.47 19.31 -4.94
C LYS A 97 25.09 19.72 -5.48
N SER A 98 24.16 20.00 -4.57
CA SER A 98 22.93 20.79 -4.74
C SER A 98 21.89 20.28 -5.77
N ALA A 99 22.17 20.20 -7.06
CA ALA A 99 21.17 19.76 -8.06
C ALA A 99 20.76 18.29 -7.91
N SER A 100 21.67 17.43 -7.45
CA SER A 100 21.41 16.02 -7.27
C SER A 100 20.66 15.70 -5.97
N ALA A 101 20.72 16.56 -4.98
CA ALA A 101 19.91 16.45 -3.77
C ALA A 101 18.43 16.71 -4.11
N GLN A 102 18.17 17.74 -4.93
CA GLN A 102 16.83 18.08 -5.42
C GLN A 102 16.26 16.96 -6.32
N GLU A 103 17.01 16.48 -7.31
CA GLU A 103 16.57 15.36 -8.16
C GLU A 103 16.28 14.07 -7.37
N GLY A 104 17.09 13.78 -6.34
CA GLY A 104 16.86 12.65 -5.45
C GLY A 104 15.63 12.84 -4.57
N PHE A 105 15.38 14.08 -4.16
CA PHE A 105 14.18 14.46 -3.42
C PHE A 105 12.94 14.37 -4.31
N ASP A 106 12.96 14.93 -5.52
CA ASP A 106 11.85 14.89 -6.48
C ASP A 106 11.48 13.45 -6.84
N LEU A 107 12.48 12.59 -7.06
CA LEU A 107 12.25 11.17 -7.31
C LEU A 107 11.64 10.47 -6.08
N PHE A 108 12.12 10.79 -4.88
CA PHE A 108 11.56 10.23 -3.65
C PHE A 108 10.16 10.80 -3.39
N TRP A 109 9.95 12.08 -3.67
CA TRP A 109 8.68 12.76 -3.45
C TRP A 109 7.59 12.24 -4.41
N SER A 110 7.89 12.12 -5.70
CA SER A 110 6.99 11.49 -6.66
C SER A 110 6.60 10.05 -6.25
N PHE A 111 7.53 9.37 -5.56
CA PHE A 111 7.28 8.05 -5.00
C PHE A 111 6.34 8.11 -3.76
N VAL A 112 6.48 9.13 -2.92
CA VAL A 112 5.69 9.33 -1.70
C VAL A 112 4.29 9.85 -2.03
N GLU A 113 4.16 10.76 -3.00
CA GLU A 113 2.87 11.31 -3.45
C GLU A 113 1.89 10.23 -3.89
N ASP A 114 2.38 9.17 -4.54
CA ASP A 114 1.56 8.00 -4.90
C ASP A 114 0.96 7.25 -3.69
N GLU A 115 1.51 7.46 -2.49
CA GLU A 115 1.11 6.78 -1.26
C GLU A 115 0.38 7.71 -0.26
N ILE A 116 0.28 9.02 -0.57
CA ILE A 116 -0.34 10.03 0.31
C ILE A 116 -1.36 10.82 -0.51
N ASP A 117 -2.62 10.84 -0.05
CA ASP A 117 -3.72 11.61 -0.65
C ASP A 117 -3.67 13.13 -0.33
N GLU A 118 -2.60 13.64 0.28
CA GLU A 118 -2.49 15.03 0.70
C GLU A 118 -1.59 15.84 -0.23
N SER A 119 -2.20 16.66 -1.08
CA SER A 119 -1.55 17.73 -1.83
C SER A 119 -1.33 18.94 -0.91
N GLY A 120 -0.09 19.31 -0.66
CA GLY A 120 0.21 20.58 -0.01
C GLY A 120 1.37 20.61 0.97
N PHE A 121 2.52 20.10 0.57
CA PHE A 121 3.75 20.30 1.33
C PHE A 121 4.63 21.33 0.64
N GLU A 122 5.03 22.38 1.40
CA GLU A 122 5.96 23.39 0.93
C GLU A 122 7.38 22.78 0.82
N GLU A 123 8.04 23.05 -0.31
CA GLU A 123 9.46 22.79 -0.48
C GLU A 123 10.23 23.63 0.55
N VAL A 124 10.93 22.96 1.43
CA VAL A 124 11.86 23.59 2.35
C VAL A 124 13.26 23.11 1.96
N ASP A 125 14.15 24.07 1.69
CA ASP A 125 15.56 23.79 1.41
C ASP A 125 16.21 23.01 2.58
N ASP A 126 16.90 21.93 2.25
CA ASP A 126 17.71 21.19 3.23
C ASP A 126 18.84 22.12 3.72
N GLU A 127 18.91 22.35 5.03
CA GLU A 127 20.03 23.06 5.65
C GLU A 127 21.35 22.38 5.26
N ASP A 128 22.42 23.20 5.07
CA ASP A 128 23.79 22.77 4.74
C ASP A 128 24.33 21.76 5.78
N THR A 129 23.95 20.50 5.66
CA THR A 129 24.48 19.43 6.51
C THR A 129 25.90 19.09 6.06
N VAL A 130 26.87 19.19 6.96
CA VAL A 130 28.26 18.81 6.67
C VAL A 130 28.32 17.33 6.29
N ILE A 131 28.56 17.08 5.01
CA ILE A 131 28.57 15.75 4.43
C ILE A 131 29.87 15.04 4.83
N GLN A 132 29.74 14.00 5.65
CA GLN A 132 30.88 13.14 6.04
C GLN A 132 30.75 11.80 5.31
N LYS A 133 31.58 11.58 4.29
CA LYS A 133 31.55 10.41 3.41
C LYS A 133 31.53 9.07 4.14
N GLN A 134 32.20 8.97 5.27
CA GLN A 134 32.25 7.75 6.09
C GLN A 134 30.86 7.36 6.65
N PHE A 135 30.02 8.34 7.01
CA PHE A 135 28.67 8.07 7.51
C PHE A 135 27.71 7.75 6.38
N ILE A 136 27.87 8.39 5.20
CA ILE A 136 27.11 8.03 4.01
C ILE A 136 27.40 6.59 3.59
N GLN A 137 28.66 6.17 3.61
CA GLN A 137 29.03 4.79 3.30
C GLN A 137 28.38 3.79 4.28
N ALA A 138 28.46 4.08 5.57
CA ALA A 138 27.83 3.22 6.59
C ALA A 138 26.31 3.13 6.44
N GLU A 139 25.66 4.22 6.04
CA GLU A 139 24.22 4.23 5.76
C GLU A 139 23.90 3.45 4.48
N LEU A 140 24.71 3.60 3.44
CA LEU A 140 24.58 2.86 2.17
C LEU A 140 24.73 1.36 2.38
N ASP A 141 25.68 0.93 3.21
CA ASP A 141 25.86 -0.48 3.54
C ASP A 141 24.63 -1.05 4.25
N GLU A 142 24.04 -0.31 5.18
CA GLU A 142 22.81 -0.71 5.87
C GLU A 142 21.61 -0.78 4.93
N VAL A 143 21.45 0.22 4.05
CA VAL A 143 20.39 0.24 3.02
C VAL A 143 20.51 -0.98 2.10
N ASN A 144 21.75 -1.34 1.68
CA ASN A 144 21.96 -2.54 0.87
C ASN A 144 21.56 -3.82 1.63
N ILE A 145 21.93 -3.93 2.92
CA ILE A 145 21.52 -5.08 3.74
C ILE A 145 19.99 -5.17 3.83
N ILE A 146 19.31 -4.05 4.05
CA ILE A 146 17.83 -4.03 4.12
C ILE A 146 17.21 -4.50 2.80
N ILE A 147 17.73 -4.02 1.67
CA ILE A 147 17.28 -4.45 0.33
C ILE A 147 17.49 -5.96 0.14
N ASP A 148 18.66 -6.48 0.54
CA ASP A 148 18.98 -7.90 0.40
C ASP A 148 18.09 -8.78 1.27
N VAL A 149 17.82 -8.37 2.52
CA VAL A 149 16.87 -9.06 3.40
C VAL A 149 15.47 -9.05 2.79
N ALA A 150 15.03 -7.90 2.30
CA ALA A 150 13.70 -7.79 1.66
C ALA A 150 13.58 -8.68 0.41
N LYS A 151 14.64 -8.79 -0.41
CA LYS A 151 14.69 -9.64 -1.61
C LYS A 151 14.71 -11.15 -1.28
N ARG A 152 15.14 -11.56 -0.09
CA ARG A 152 15.05 -12.97 0.36
C ARG A 152 13.62 -13.42 0.61
N ILE A 153 12.72 -12.49 0.96
CA ILE A 153 11.32 -12.78 1.24
C ILE A 153 10.60 -13.09 -0.07
N LYS A 154 10.43 -14.38 -0.37
CA LYS A 154 9.77 -14.84 -1.62
C LYS A 154 8.26 -14.66 -1.56
N THR A 155 7.67 -14.86 -0.40
CA THR A 155 6.23 -14.78 -0.17
C THR A 155 5.97 -14.10 1.17
N ASN A 156 5.19 -13.06 1.15
CA ASN A 156 4.81 -12.32 2.35
C ASN A 156 3.77 -13.12 3.15
N ALA A 157 3.91 -13.20 4.47
CA ALA A 157 2.98 -13.92 5.34
C ALA A 157 1.54 -13.40 5.24
N LYS A 158 1.37 -12.10 5.04
CA LYS A 158 0.05 -11.49 4.81
C LYS A 158 -0.62 -11.97 3.53
N ILE A 159 0.12 -12.15 2.43
CA ILE A 159 -0.47 -12.64 1.18
C ILE A 159 -0.91 -14.10 1.31
N THR A 160 -0.17 -14.90 2.06
CA THR A 160 -0.57 -16.28 2.36
C THR A 160 -1.86 -16.31 3.17
N ALA A 161 -1.97 -15.47 4.19
CA ALA A 161 -3.19 -15.31 4.98
C ALA A 161 -4.37 -14.79 4.15
N LEU A 162 -4.11 -13.84 3.23
CA LEU A 162 -5.12 -13.32 2.32
C LEU A 162 -5.67 -14.43 1.41
N LYS A 163 -4.79 -15.25 0.80
CA LYS A 163 -5.22 -16.39 -0.01
C LYS A 163 -6.11 -17.36 0.78
N SER A 164 -5.73 -17.66 2.01
CA SER A 164 -6.56 -18.48 2.90
C SER A 164 -7.88 -17.82 3.26
N ALA A 165 -7.90 -16.50 3.48
CA ALA A 165 -9.13 -15.75 3.77
C ALA A 165 -10.10 -15.76 2.57
N ILE A 166 -9.59 -15.66 1.35
CA ILE A 166 -10.38 -15.75 0.12
C ILE A 166 -11.04 -17.13 0.01
N GLU A 167 -10.28 -18.20 0.22
CA GLU A 167 -10.81 -19.57 0.16
C GLU A 167 -11.90 -19.80 1.23
N ILE A 168 -11.71 -19.30 2.44
CA ILE A 168 -12.72 -19.35 3.50
C ILE A 168 -13.98 -18.60 3.08
N ALA A 169 -13.83 -17.41 2.49
CA ALA A 169 -14.97 -16.60 2.02
C ALA A 169 -15.73 -17.33 0.90
N PHE A 170 -15.01 -17.90 -0.05
CA PHE A 170 -15.63 -18.68 -1.15
C PHE A 170 -16.29 -19.96 -0.67
N GLY A 171 -15.69 -20.66 0.30
CA GLY A 171 -16.32 -21.81 0.94
C GLY A 171 -17.69 -21.45 1.52
N TYR A 172 -17.73 -20.37 2.30
CA TYR A 172 -18.97 -19.86 2.87
C TYR A 172 -20.00 -19.43 1.81
N GLN A 173 -19.54 -18.78 0.74
CA GLN A 173 -20.41 -18.32 -0.35
C GLN A 173 -20.99 -19.51 -1.13
N ARG A 174 -20.21 -20.57 -1.36
CA ARG A 174 -20.69 -21.83 -1.96
C ARG A 174 -21.79 -22.49 -1.12
N GLU A 175 -21.59 -22.58 0.19
CA GLU A 175 -22.57 -23.16 1.12
C GLU A 175 -23.91 -22.40 1.11
N GLN A 176 -23.88 -21.10 0.84
CA GLN A 176 -25.07 -20.24 0.82
C GLN A 176 -25.66 -20.05 -0.59
N ASP A 177 -25.12 -20.74 -1.60
CA ASP A 177 -25.52 -20.60 -3.01
C ASP A 177 -25.51 -19.12 -3.48
N ILE A 178 -24.48 -18.38 -3.09
CA ILE A 178 -24.25 -17.00 -3.51
C ILE A 178 -23.00 -16.88 -4.38
N PRO A 179 -22.98 -15.91 -5.32
CA PRO A 179 -21.82 -15.72 -6.20
C PRO A 179 -20.52 -15.51 -5.41
N GLN A 180 -19.46 -16.20 -5.82
CA GLN A 180 -18.13 -16.07 -5.23
C GLN A 180 -17.53 -14.73 -5.63
N LYS A 181 -17.54 -13.77 -4.71
CA LYS A 181 -16.98 -12.42 -4.89
C LYS A 181 -16.37 -11.94 -3.61
N VAL A 182 -15.20 -11.33 -3.71
CA VAL A 182 -14.53 -10.64 -2.61
C VAL A 182 -14.14 -9.23 -3.05
N VAL A 183 -14.10 -8.32 -2.09
CA VAL A 183 -13.52 -6.99 -2.27
C VAL A 183 -12.37 -6.88 -1.28
N ILE A 184 -11.19 -6.60 -1.79
CA ILE A 184 -9.97 -6.44 -1.01
C ILE A 184 -9.64 -4.95 -0.97
N PHE A 185 -9.53 -4.40 0.23
CA PHE A 185 -9.11 -3.02 0.43
C PHE A 185 -7.64 -2.97 0.82
N THR A 186 -6.90 -2.11 0.16
CA THR A 186 -5.51 -1.77 0.51
C THR A 186 -5.31 -0.27 0.38
N GLU A 187 -4.42 0.29 1.15
CA GLU A 187 -4.12 1.72 1.14
C GLU A 187 -3.06 2.10 0.09
N SER A 188 -2.34 1.12 -0.48
CA SER A 188 -1.22 1.35 -1.39
C SER A 188 -1.50 0.78 -2.77
N LYS A 189 -1.35 1.59 -3.83
CA LYS A 189 -1.42 1.14 -5.23
C LYS A 189 -0.37 0.05 -5.55
N ARG A 190 0.81 0.11 -4.90
CA ARG A 190 1.86 -0.92 -5.04
C ARG A 190 1.45 -2.24 -4.42
N THR A 191 0.87 -2.19 -3.23
CA THR A 191 0.32 -3.38 -2.58
C THR A 191 -0.83 -3.97 -3.40
N GLN A 192 -1.68 -3.15 -4.01
CA GLN A 192 -2.73 -3.60 -4.92
C GLN A 192 -2.15 -4.38 -6.11
N LYS A 193 -1.14 -3.81 -6.79
CA LYS A 193 -0.44 -4.47 -7.91
C LYS A 193 0.22 -5.80 -7.48
N TYR A 194 0.86 -5.80 -6.30
CA TYR A 194 1.47 -7.00 -5.73
C TYR A 194 0.43 -8.09 -5.44
N ILE A 195 -0.68 -7.75 -4.80
CA ILE A 195 -1.79 -8.69 -4.53
C ILE A 195 -2.30 -9.28 -5.84
N ALA A 196 -2.54 -8.47 -6.86
CA ALA A 196 -3.00 -8.93 -8.17
C ALA A 196 -2.00 -9.90 -8.81
N ALA A 197 -0.70 -9.57 -8.79
CA ALA A 197 0.34 -10.46 -9.30
C ALA A 197 0.38 -11.81 -8.57
N GLU A 198 0.21 -11.80 -7.24
CA GLU A 198 0.18 -13.02 -6.44
C GLU A 198 -1.08 -13.87 -6.65
N LEU A 199 -2.22 -13.24 -6.91
CA LEU A 199 -3.45 -13.95 -7.26
C LEU A 199 -3.34 -14.61 -8.64
N ARG A 200 -2.74 -13.92 -9.65
CA ARG A 200 -2.44 -14.51 -10.96
C ARG A 200 -1.55 -15.75 -10.84
N LYS A 201 -0.51 -15.70 -10.00
CA LYS A 201 0.33 -16.89 -9.70
C LYS A 201 -0.45 -18.04 -9.07
N SER A 202 -1.58 -17.74 -8.43
CA SER A 202 -2.48 -18.73 -7.83
C SER A 202 -3.55 -19.26 -8.80
N GLY A 203 -3.49 -18.86 -10.09
CA GLY A 203 -4.38 -19.36 -11.15
C GLY A 203 -5.62 -18.50 -11.41
N TYR A 204 -5.71 -17.30 -10.84
CA TYR A 204 -6.75 -16.35 -11.22
C TYR A 204 -6.37 -15.66 -12.54
N GLU A 205 -7.31 -15.56 -13.46
CA GLU A 205 -7.14 -14.88 -14.75
C GLU A 205 -7.40 -13.37 -14.62
N ASP A 206 -6.99 -12.60 -15.63
CA ASP A 206 -7.18 -11.14 -15.64
C ASP A 206 -8.66 -10.73 -15.58
N ASP A 207 -9.54 -11.54 -16.16
CA ASP A 207 -11.00 -11.34 -16.09
C ASP A 207 -11.59 -11.64 -14.70
N ASP A 208 -10.88 -12.33 -13.85
CA ASP A 208 -11.28 -12.59 -12.46
C ASP A 208 -10.90 -11.44 -11.53
N ILE A 209 -9.94 -10.59 -11.92
CA ILE A 209 -9.33 -9.57 -11.07
C ILE A 209 -9.66 -8.18 -11.62
N LEU A 210 -10.35 -7.37 -10.81
CA LEU A 210 -10.65 -5.98 -11.13
C LEU A 210 -9.86 -5.06 -10.21
N LEU A 211 -8.92 -4.30 -10.78
CA LEU A 211 -8.17 -3.28 -10.04
C LEU A 211 -8.93 -1.96 -10.11
N PHE A 212 -9.30 -1.44 -8.95
CA PHE A 212 -9.98 -0.16 -8.83
C PHE A 212 -9.28 0.66 -7.74
N ASN A 213 -8.85 1.87 -8.08
CA ASN A 213 -8.27 2.80 -7.14
C ASN A 213 -9.04 4.15 -7.15
N GLY A 214 -8.76 4.99 -6.17
CA GLY A 214 -9.44 6.30 -6.03
C GLY A 214 -9.01 7.35 -7.04
N ASP A 215 -8.01 7.05 -7.86
CA ASP A 215 -7.51 7.96 -8.89
C ASP A 215 -8.40 7.88 -10.12
N PHE A 216 -9.42 8.73 -10.15
CA PHE A 216 -10.33 8.85 -11.28
C PHE A 216 -9.70 9.50 -12.52
N ASP A 217 -8.48 9.99 -12.44
CA ASP A 217 -7.75 10.55 -13.58
C ASP A 217 -6.99 9.50 -14.37
N ASP A 218 -6.74 8.34 -13.78
CA ASP A 218 -6.19 7.19 -14.48
C ASP A 218 -7.14 6.68 -15.58
N ALA A 219 -6.65 6.69 -16.82
CA ALA A 219 -7.40 6.26 -18.00
C ALA A 219 -7.88 4.79 -17.88
N MET A 220 -7.07 3.93 -17.27
CA MET A 220 -7.37 2.52 -17.09
C MET A 220 -8.50 2.33 -16.07
N THR A 221 -8.47 3.05 -14.96
CA THR A 221 -9.54 3.04 -13.94
C THR A 221 -10.87 3.54 -14.53
N LYS A 222 -10.84 4.61 -15.35
CA LYS A 222 -12.03 5.11 -16.06
C LYS A 222 -12.62 4.08 -17.00
N GLU A 223 -11.79 3.39 -17.79
CA GLU A 223 -12.25 2.37 -18.73
C GLU A 223 -12.83 1.15 -18.02
N ILE A 224 -12.19 0.69 -16.94
CA ILE A 224 -12.69 -0.39 -16.09
C ILE A 224 -14.06 -0.03 -15.52
N TYR A 225 -14.20 1.19 -14.96
CA TYR A 225 -15.47 1.64 -14.39
C TYR A 225 -16.57 1.77 -15.45
N ARG A 226 -16.23 2.32 -16.63
CA ARG A 226 -17.15 2.44 -17.76
C ARG A 226 -17.63 1.08 -18.26
N THR A 227 -16.71 0.14 -18.41
CA THR A 227 -17.04 -1.22 -18.82
C THR A 227 -17.95 -1.90 -17.81
N TRP A 228 -17.66 -1.75 -16.52
CA TRP A 228 -18.51 -2.24 -15.44
C TRP A 228 -19.91 -1.60 -15.48
N GLN A 229 -19.99 -0.28 -15.68
CA GLN A 229 -21.28 0.40 -15.79
C GLN A 229 -22.10 -0.13 -16.97
N VAL A 230 -21.51 -0.25 -18.16
CA VAL A 230 -22.20 -0.76 -19.37
C VAL A 230 -22.72 -2.16 -19.13
N LYS A 231 -21.93 -3.05 -18.54
CA LYS A 231 -22.29 -4.44 -18.26
C LYS A 231 -23.39 -4.58 -17.18
N ASN A 232 -23.50 -3.61 -16.27
CA ASN A 232 -24.44 -3.66 -15.14
C ASN A 232 -25.59 -2.65 -15.25
N TYR A 233 -25.55 -1.71 -16.20
CA TYR A 233 -26.58 -0.69 -16.39
C TYR A 233 -27.90 -1.33 -16.85
N GLY A 234 -29.00 -0.97 -16.20
CA GLY A 234 -30.33 -1.49 -16.54
C GLY A 234 -30.69 -2.86 -15.92
N LYS A 235 -29.79 -3.50 -15.19
CA LYS A 235 -30.13 -4.69 -14.41
C LYS A 235 -30.80 -4.27 -13.10
N ALA A 236 -31.99 -4.81 -12.81
CA ALA A 236 -32.86 -4.41 -11.68
C ALA A 236 -32.23 -4.62 -10.27
N ASN A 237 -31.04 -5.16 -10.20
CA ASN A 237 -30.25 -5.35 -8.98
C ASN A 237 -28.89 -4.66 -9.12
N TYR A 238 -28.84 -3.36 -8.95
CA TYR A 238 -27.60 -2.63 -8.69
C TYR A 238 -26.85 -3.32 -7.55
N GLY A 239 -25.67 -3.88 -7.83
CA GLY A 239 -24.86 -4.63 -6.87
C GLY A 239 -24.73 -6.14 -7.13
N ARG A 240 -25.45 -6.73 -8.06
CA ARG A 240 -25.20 -8.09 -8.55
C ARG A 240 -24.50 -8.02 -9.91
N SER A 241 -23.21 -7.70 -9.91
CA SER A 241 -22.42 -7.89 -11.13
C SER A 241 -22.27 -9.38 -11.40
N VAL A 242 -22.60 -9.80 -12.61
CA VAL A 242 -22.56 -11.22 -12.99
C VAL A 242 -21.21 -11.59 -13.62
N GLU A 243 -20.39 -10.59 -13.99
CA GLU A 243 -19.24 -10.82 -14.89
C GLU A 243 -17.86 -10.71 -14.25
N TYR A 244 -17.72 -10.04 -13.11
CA TYR A 244 -16.44 -10.06 -12.38
C TYR A 244 -16.58 -10.90 -11.12
N LYS A 245 -15.76 -11.92 -10.98
CA LYS A 245 -15.80 -12.80 -9.81
C LYS A 245 -15.17 -12.14 -8.60
N HIS A 246 -14.14 -11.31 -8.80
CA HIS A 246 -13.38 -10.69 -7.74
C HIS A 246 -13.01 -9.24 -8.09
N ALA A 247 -13.04 -8.34 -7.08
CA ALA A 247 -12.53 -6.97 -7.17
C ALA A 247 -11.46 -6.76 -6.10
N ILE A 248 -10.35 -6.14 -6.46
CA ILE A 248 -9.24 -5.80 -5.57
C ILE A 248 -9.12 -4.28 -5.47
#